data_b41104cc503995cb2a8b42fb024e51e8
#
_entry.id   b41104cc503995cb2a8b42fb024e51e8
#
_cell.length_a   1.000
_cell.length_b   1.000
_cell.length_c   1.000
_cell.angle_alpha   90.00
_cell.angle_beta   90.00
_cell.angle_gamma   90.00
#
_symmetry.space_group_name_H-M   'P 1'
#
loop_
_entity.id
_entity.type
_entity.pdbx_description
1 polymer ?
#
loop_
_entity_poly.entity_id
_entity_poly.type
_entity_poly.pdbx_seq_one_letter_code
_entity_poly.pdbx_strand_id
1 'polypeptide(L)'
;MSNLLRVVIGVALAVLGVLVPTAADADDPECTRIGCPTVGYGESALEASYLSETNGVSVAGNTPPPENPYRYRLLVPCAVSDAEVGACQPSDFRDCNAPPDRVVNFYIVEQQRLMLSDRTTIDGFQPPGTPPPPGTPVGDWQETGRRCVDVTALDPPPSPDEVFRYFQTLPLPQLPTRQQPPGNGLVGLPVIFFTDGPTTQTFTLDIRGFTVDITATATTFTWHTGDGTDLTTTDPGAPYPDHTISHDYASGSYTASLTTTWTATFSIDGGLTTPVPGSTTTEGPPVTFDVLQARPVLTNPFD
;
A
#
# COMPACT_ATOMS: atom_id res chain seq x y z
N MET A 1 65.29 48.76 13.69
CA MET A 1 64.44 48.51 14.92
C MET A 1 63.19 47.83 14.40
N SER A 2 63.21 46.53 14.51
CA SER A 2 62.31 45.62 13.84
C SER A 2 61.48 44.90 14.90
N ASN A 3 60.16 45.03 14.86
CA ASN A 3 59.24 44.28 15.71
C ASN A 3 58.56 43.18 14.86
N LEU A 4 58.97 41.95 15.10
CA LEU A 4 58.32 40.75 14.57
C LEU A 4 57.04 40.48 15.41
N LEU A 5 55.91 40.53 14.72
CA LEU A 5 54.61 40.07 15.28
C LEU A 5 54.46 38.58 14.97
N ARG A 6 54.52 37.73 16.01
CA ARG A 6 54.24 36.27 15.90
C ARG A 6 52.74 36.07 15.90
N VAL A 7 52.21 35.66 14.77
CA VAL A 7 50.82 35.13 14.67
C VAL A 7 50.83 33.67 15.11
N VAL A 8 50.15 33.37 16.21
CA VAL A 8 49.84 32.01 16.64
C VAL A 8 48.54 31.59 16.00
N ILE A 9 48.62 30.65 15.04
CA ILE A 9 47.45 30.03 14.43
C ILE A 9 47.02 28.89 15.36
N GLY A 10 45.92 29.11 16.09
CA GLY A 10 45.24 28.08 16.86
C GLY A 10 44.43 27.21 15.91
N VAL A 11 44.82 25.94 15.75
CA VAL A 11 44.03 24.93 15.06
C VAL A 11 42.94 24.47 16.02
N ALA A 12 41.71 24.92 15.79
CA ALA A 12 40.54 24.35 16.49
C ALA A 12 40.21 23.02 15.83
N LEU A 13 40.49 21.91 16.53
CA LEU A 13 39.92 20.62 16.20
C LEU A 13 38.39 20.65 16.46
N ALA A 14 37.61 20.73 15.40
CA ALA A 14 36.18 20.45 15.47
C ALA A 14 36.01 18.92 15.61
N VAL A 15 35.69 18.48 16.82
CA VAL A 15 35.19 17.12 17.07
C VAL A 15 33.77 17.10 16.49
N LEU A 16 33.61 16.50 15.29
CA LEU A 16 32.31 16.10 14.81
C LEU A 16 31.80 14.99 15.74
N GLY A 17 30.93 15.37 16.65
CA GLY A 17 30.11 14.43 17.38
C GLY A 17 29.16 13.76 16.41
N VAL A 18 29.42 12.49 16.12
CA VAL A 18 28.43 11.62 15.49
C VAL A 18 27.27 11.52 16.47
N LEU A 19 26.18 12.25 16.18
CA LEU A 19 24.88 12.05 16.85
C LEU A 19 24.40 10.66 16.43
N VAL A 20 24.63 9.67 17.28
CA VAL A 20 23.95 8.39 17.20
C VAL A 20 22.48 8.73 17.53
N PRO A 21 21.50 8.48 16.64
CA PRO A 21 20.11 8.67 16.98
C PRO A 21 19.79 7.74 18.16
N THR A 22 19.41 8.33 19.29
CA THR A 22 18.83 7.59 20.40
C THR A 22 17.56 6.95 19.90
N ALA A 23 17.46 5.62 20.05
CA ALA A 23 16.25 4.86 19.78
C ALA A 23 15.08 5.57 20.48
N ALA A 24 14.04 5.90 19.70
CA ALA A 24 12.84 6.49 20.23
C ALA A 24 12.14 5.48 21.14
N ASP A 25 11.87 5.91 22.38
CA ASP A 25 11.00 5.16 23.29
C ASP A 25 9.64 4.99 22.63
N ALA A 26 9.36 3.80 22.13
CA ALA A 26 8.02 3.43 21.77
C ALA A 26 7.27 3.14 23.07
N ASP A 27 6.34 4.04 23.43
CA ASP A 27 5.33 3.82 24.48
C ASP A 27 4.33 2.73 24.04
N ASP A 28 4.83 1.57 23.63
CA ASP A 28 4.03 0.38 23.39
C ASP A 28 4.06 -0.44 24.69
N PRO A 29 2.92 -0.58 25.40
CA PRO A 29 2.84 -1.34 26.64
C PRO A 29 3.28 -2.81 26.49
N GLU A 30 3.35 -3.34 25.26
CA GLU A 30 3.87 -4.67 25.00
C GLU A 30 5.42 -4.74 24.91
N CYS A 31 6.08 -3.62 24.63
CA CYS A 31 7.54 -3.55 24.61
C CYS A 31 8.19 -3.57 26.01
N THR A 32 7.45 -3.23 27.05
CA THR A 32 8.01 -3.00 28.41
C THR A 32 8.48 -4.26 29.14
N ARG A 33 8.18 -5.46 28.65
CA ARG A 33 8.50 -6.72 29.34
C ARG A 33 9.69 -7.48 28.79
N ILE A 34 10.07 -7.28 27.54
CA ILE A 34 11.07 -8.11 26.85
C ILE A 34 12.03 -7.28 25.97
N GLY A 35 11.94 -5.93 25.98
CA GLY A 35 12.67 -5.03 25.08
C GLY A 35 12.02 -4.92 23.69
N CYS A 36 12.24 -3.81 23.00
CA CYS A 36 11.71 -3.59 21.65
C CYS A 36 12.65 -4.18 20.59
N PRO A 37 12.12 -4.86 19.55
CA PRO A 37 12.94 -5.34 18.45
C PRO A 37 13.48 -4.16 17.63
N THR A 38 14.78 -4.17 17.32
CA THR A 38 15.33 -3.36 16.20
C THR A 38 15.26 -4.16 14.91
N VAL A 39 14.97 -3.48 13.85
CA VAL A 39 14.69 -4.09 12.55
C VAL A 39 15.77 -3.69 11.55
N GLY A 40 16.33 -4.63 10.80
CA GLY A 40 17.28 -4.42 9.71
C GLY A 40 16.73 -4.94 8.37
N TYR A 41 17.34 -4.53 7.25
CA TYR A 41 16.93 -4.96 5.91
C TYR A 41 17.62 -6.27 5.48
N GLY A 42 16.84 -7.26 4.98
CA GLY A 42 17.31 -8.42 4.22
C GLY A 42 16.60 -8.50 2.85
N GLU A 43 17.07 -9.34 1.91
CA GLU A 43 16.68 -9.34 0.49
C GLU A 43 15.17 -9.48 0.18
N SER A 44 14.35 -9.96 1.11
CA SER A 44 12.89 -10.07 0.97
C SER A 44 12.12 -9.88 2.28
N ALA A 45 12.82 -9.51 3.34
CA ALA A 45 12.24 -9.33 4.66
C ALA A 45 13.05 -8.32 5.47
N LEU A 46 12.38 -7.60 6.37
CA LEU A 46 13.04 -6.77 7.35
C LEU A 46 13.60 -7.69 8.45
N GLU A 47 14.91 -7.65 8.68
CA GLU A 47 15.52 -8.38 9.79
C GLU A 47 15.34 -7.58 11.08
N ALA A 48 14.69 -8.20 12.08
CA ALA A 48 14.56 -7.61 13.39
C ALA A 48 15.59 -8.22 14.34
N SER A 49 16.41 -7.41 14.97
CA SER A 49 17.29 -7.81 16.06
C SER A 49 16.74 -7.29 17.38
N TYR A 50 16.87 -8.10 18.41
CA TYR A 50 16.41 -7.76 19.76
C TYR A 50 17.44 -6.86 20.45
N LEU A 51 17.06 -5.64 20.82
CA LEU A 51 17.82 -4.84 21.77
C LEU A 51 17.27 -5.09 23.17
N SER A 52 18.07 -5.76 24.00
CA SER A 52 17.84 -5.78 25.44
C SER A 52 18.06 -4.35 25.96
N GLU A 53 16.98 -3.67 26.36
CA GLU A 53 17.10 -2.48 27.18
C GLU A 53 17.77 -2.86 28.52
N THR A 54 19.05 -2.66 28.60
CA THR A 54 19.62 -2.32 29.88
C THR A 54 19.27 -0.87 30.12
N ASN A 55 18.18 -0.63 30.90
CA ASN A 55 17.90 0.66 31.48
C ASN A 55 19.19 1.36 31.83
N GLY A 56 19.42 2.59 31.34
CA GLY A 56 20.64 3.39 31.42
C GLY A 56 21.24 3.66 32.81
N VAL A 57 21.33 2.66 33.63
CA VAL A 57 22.18 2.61 34.82
C VAL A 57 23.49 2.03 34.35
N SER A 58 24.45 2.89 34.00
CA SER A 58 25.86 2.55 33.94
C SER A 58 26.28 2.05 35.32
N VAL A 59 26.03 0.78 35.61
CA VAL A 59 26.75 0.10 36.64
C VAL A 59 28.12 -0.19 36.05
N ALA A 60 29.13 0.53 36.52
CA ALA A 60 30.52 0.24 36.27
C ALA A 60 30.84 -1.15 36.84
N GLY A 61 30.46 -2.19 36.12
CA GLY A 61 30.74 -3.58 36.41
C GLY A 61 31.07 -4.24 35.06
N ASN A 62 32.14 -5.01 35.03
CA ASN A 62 32.63 -5.82 33.91
C ASN A 62 31.64 -6.95 33.51
N THR A 63 30.35 -6.72 33.51
CA THR A 63 29.38 -7.70 33.04
C THR A 63 29.19 -7.45 31.55
N PRO A 64 29.53 -8.41 30.68
CA PRO A 64 29.25 -8.29 29.24
C PRO A 64 27.74 -8.08 29.03
N PRO A 65 27.33 -7.31 28.02
CA PRO A 65 25.91 -7.15 27.73
C PRO A 65 25.26 -8.53 27.54
N PRO A 66 23.99 -8.71 27.95
CA PRO A 66 23.30 -9.96 27.77
C PRO A 66 23.31 -10.37 26.30
N GLU A 67 23.64 -11.62 26.03
CA GLU A 67 23.67 -12.15 24.67
C GLU A 67 22.27 -12.20 24.12
N ASN A 68 22.12 -11.77 22.87
CA ASN A 68 20.85 -11.89 22.14
C ASN A 68 20.61 -13.37 21.76
N PRO A 69 19.56 -14.01 22.31
CA PRO A 69 19.30 -15.44 22.06
C PRO A 69 18.59 -15.68 20.73
N TYR A 70 18.02 -14.64 20.12
CA TYR A 70 17.25 -14.71 18.88
C TYR A 70 17.63 -13.58 17.92
N ARG A 71 17.44 -13.83 16.62
CA ARG A 71 17.28 -12.80 15.61
C ARG A 71 15.83 -12.79 15.13
N TYR A 72 15.38 -11.66 14.64
CA TYR A 72 14.00 -11.45 14.19
C TYR A 72 13.96 -11.01 12.73
N ARG A 73 12.87 -11.35 12.06
CA ARG A 73 12.52 -10.75 10.76
C ARG A 73 11.06 -10.35 10.74
N LEU A 74 10.77 -9.31 9.98
CA LEU A 74 9.43 -8.82 9.73
C LEU A 74 9.05 -9.21 8.30
N LEU A 75 7.94 -9.91 8.14
CA LEU A 75 7.41 -10.27 6.84
C LEU A 75 6.12 -9.50 6.61
N VAL A 76 5.98 -8.92 5.41
CA VAL A 76 4.71 -8.35 4.98
C VAL A 76 3.74 -9.51 4.74
N PRO A 77 2.56 -9.54 5.40
CA PRO A 77 1.64 -10.68 5.30
C PRO A 77 1.31 -11.07 3.87
N CYS A 78 1.12 -10.09 3.01
CA CYS A 78 0.81 -10.27 1.59
C CYS A 78 1.94 -10.96 0.80
N ALA A 79 3.20 -10.64 1.08
CA ALA A 79 4.34 -11.24 0.39
C ALA A 79 4.52 -12.74 0.74
N VAL A 80 4.03 -13.17 1.90
CA VAL A 80 4.06 -14.59 2.30
C VAL A 80 2.93 -15.36 1.64
N SER A 81 1.76 -14.73 1.46
CA SER A 81 0.60 -15.36 0.82
C SER A 81 0.80 -15.59 -0.68
N ASP A 82 1.57 -14.72 -1.36
CA ASP A 82 1.84 -14.84 -2.81
C ASP A 82 2.68 -16.07 -3.17
N ALA A 83 3.43 -16.65 -2.23
CA ALA A 83 4.18 -17.87 -2.46
C ALA A 83 3.26 -19.11 -2.60
N GLU A 84 2.00 -19.02 -2.18
CA GLU A 84 0.99 -20.07 -2.24
C GLU A 84 -0.28 -19.58 -2.94
N VAL A 85 -0.21 -19.34 -4.24
CA VAL A 85 -1.38 -19.21 -5.16
C VAL A 85 -2.65 -18.66 -4.49
N GLY A 86 -2.66 -17.41 -4.09
CA GLY A 86 -3.87 -16.80 -3.55
C GLY A 86 -3.67 -15.32 -3.34
N ALA A 87 -4.55 -14.52 -3.95
CA ALA A 87 -4.58 -13.08 -3.73
C ALA A 87 -4.54 -12.74 -2.24
N CYS A 88 -3.84 -11.66 -1.89
CA CYS A 88 -3.84 -11.10 -0.54
C CYS A 88 -5.26 -11.02 0.01
N GLN A 89 -5.46 -11.52 1.22
CA GLN A 89 -6.75 -11.44 1.89
C GLN A 89 -6.91 -10.06 2.56
N PRO A 90 -8.12 -9.51 2.64
CA PRO A 90 -8.36 -8.26 3.38
C PRO A 90 -7.88 -8.30 4.84
N SER A 91 -7.84 -9.49 5.45
CA SER A 91 -7.30 -9.71 6.79
C SER A 91 -5.78 -9.55 6.90
N ASP A 92 -5.06 -9.59 5.78
CA ASP A 92 -3.62 -9.39 5.73
C ASP A 92 -3.25 -7.90 5.84
N PHE A 93 -4.25 -7.03 5.64
CA PHE A 93 -4.11 -5.58 5.74
C PHE A 93 -4.84 -5.12 7.00
N ARG A 94 -4.09 -4.88 8.05
CA ARG A 94 -4.62 -4.32 9.29
C ARG A 94 -4.13 -2.90 9.45
N ASP A 95 -5.06 -1.97 9.63
CA ASP A 95 -4.71 -0.59 9.96
C ASP A 95 -4.04 -0.55 11.34
N CYS A 96 -2.82 -0.03 11.35
CA CYS A 96 -2.10 0.26 12.56
C CYS A 96 -2.32 1.73 12.92
N ASN A 97 -2.75 1.99 14.14
CA ASN A 97 -2.87 3.37 14.64
C ASN A 97 -1.46 3.93 14.84
N ALA A 98 -1.05 4.84 13.98
CA ALA A 98 0.26 5.48 14.05
C ALA A 98 0.13 6.98 14.29
N PRO A 99 0.96 7.60 15.14
CA PRO A 99 1.14 9.05 15.16
C PRO A 99 1.59 9.55 13.77
N PRO A 100 1.33 10.82 13.42
CA PRO A 100 1.63 11.36 12.09
C PRO A 100 3.11 11.30 11.68
N ASP A 101 4.00 11.23 12.65
CA ASP A 101 5.45 11.24 12.50
C ASP A 101 6.08 9.81 12.59
N ARG A 102 5.26 8.78 12.70
CA ARG A 102 5.72 7.39 12.83
C ARG A 102 5.21 6.49 11.72
N VAL A 103 6.07 5.56 11.30
CA VAL A 103 5.75 4.51 10.34
C VAL A 103 5.50 3.23 11.12
N VAL A 104 4.21 2.93 11.35
CA VAL A 104 3.78 1.71 12.05
C VAL A 104 2.99 0.86 11.08
N ASN A 105 3.52 -0.31 10.74
CA ASN A 105 2.90 -1.23 9.80
C ASN A 105 2.65 -2.59 10.44
N PHE A 106 1.68 -3.32 9.88
CA PHE A 106 1.34 -4.66 10.34
C PHE A 106 2.27 -5.70 9.72
N TYR A 107 2.91 -6.50 10.56
CA TYR A 107 3.87 -7.53 10.14
C TYR A 107 3.60 -8.88 10.79
N ILE A 108 4.00 -9.94 10.09
CA ILE A 108 4.28 -11.24 10.69
C ILE A 108 5.68 -11.15 11.27
N VAL A 109 5.81 -11.38 12.58
CA VAL A 109 7.09 -11.36 13.29
C VAL A 109 7.58 -12.79 13.47
N GLU A 110 8.73 -13.09 12.90
CA GLU A 110 9.38 -14.38 13.06
C GLU A 110 10.70 -14.24 13.82
N GLN A 111 11.04 -15.26 14.57
CA GLN A 111 12.32 -15.36 15.28
C GLN A 111 13.07 -16.61 14.86
N GLN A 112 14.40 -16.53 14.92
CA GLN A 112 15.30 -17.67 14.75
C GLN A 112 16.36 -17.64 15.86
N ARG A 113 16.65 -18.80 16.42
CA ARG A 113 17.64 -18.95 17.48
C ARG A 113 19.03 -18.54 17.03
N LEU A 114 19.79 -17.96 17.95
CA LEU A 114 21.23 -17.75 17.78
C LEU A 114 21.99 -18.68 18.73
N MET A 115 23.14 -19.16 18.27
CA MET A 115 24.08 -19.90 19.12
C MET A 115 24.69 -18.94 20.15
N LEU A 116 24.58 -19.25 21.44
CA LEU A 116 25.14 -18.48 22.52
C LEU A 116 26.67 -18.71 22.66
N SER A 117 27.34 -17.91 23.50
CA SER A 117 28.78 -17.97 23.69
C SER A 117 29.26 -19.32 24.27
N ASP A 118 28.40 -19.98 25.04
CA ASP A 118 28.64 -21.31 25.59
C ASP A 118 28.32 -22.46 24.61
N ARG A 119 27.99 -22.12 23.35
CA ARG A 119 27.58 -23.05 22.29
C ARG A 119 26.32 -23.83 22.61
N THR A 120 25.43 -23.26 23.38
CA THR A 120 24.05 -23.73 23.59
C THR A 120 23.06 -22.81 22.90
N THR A 121 21.77 -23.16 22.93
CA THR A 121 20.64 -22.26 22.59
C THR A 121 19.81 -22.03 23.83
N ILE A 122 19.06 -20.92 23.86
CA ILE A 122 18.28 -20.53 25.05
C ILE A 122 17.24 -21.56 25.47
N ASP A 123 16.73 -22.34 24.55
CA ASP A 123 15.72 -23.40 24.77
C ASP A 123 16.30 -24.81 24.75
N GLY A 124 17.62 -24.95 24.71
CA GLY A 124 18.30 -26.25 24.69
C GLY A 124 18.23 -26.98 23.35
N PHE A 125 17.79 -26.33 22.26
CA PHE A 125 17.84 -26.93 20.94
C PHE A 125 19.28 -27.21 20.54
N GLN A 126 19.52 -28.43 20.06
CA GLN A 126 20.84 -28.85 19.58
C GLN A 126 20.79 -29.03 18.05
N PRO A 127 21.54 -28.24 17.29
CA PRO A 127 21.66 -28.46 15.86
C PRO A 127 22.37 -29.78 15.59
N PRO A 128 22.07 -30.49 14.50
CA PRO A 128 22.72 -31.72 14.15
C PRO A 128 24.23 -31.49 13.88
N GLY A 129 25.07 -32.35 14.44
CA GLY A 129 26.54 -32.28 14.25
C GLY A 129 27.26 -31.43 15.29
N THR A 130 28.42 -30.89 14.91
CA THR A 130 29.22 -30.03 15.80
C THR A 130 28.52 -28.66 15.94
N PRO A 131 28.33 -28.15 17.17
CA PRO A 131 27.73 -26.85 17.38
C PRO A 131 28.49 -25.75 16.63
N PRO A 132 27.81 -24.90 15.88
CA PRO A 132 28.44 -23.82 15.13
C PRO A 132 28.98 -22.73 16.06
N PRO A 133 29.76 -21.75 15.52
CA PRO A 133 30.27 -20.64 16.34
C PRO A 133 29.13 -19.82 16.97
N PRO A 134 29.40 -19.15 18.12
CA PRO A 134 28.46 -18.19 18.71
C PRO A 134 27.97 -17.14 17.72
N GLY A 135 26.69 -16.72 17.85
CA GLY A 135 26.02 -15.78 16.93
C GLY A 135 25.52 -16.41 15.63
N THR A 136 25.83 -17.69 15.35
CA THR A 136 25.31 -18.37 14.14
C THR A 136 23.83 -18.69 14.33
N PRO A 137 22.97 -18.40 13.31
CA PRO A 137 21.58 -18.80 13.33
C PRO A 137 21.43 -20.33 13.28
N VAL A 138 20.52 -20.88 14.06
CA VAL A 138 20.26 -22.33 14.14
C VAL A 138 18.77 -22.64 14.17
N GLY A 139 18.39 -23.71 13.50
CA GLY A 139 16.99 -24.12 13.33
C GLY A 139 16.22 -23.22 12.36
N ASP A 140 14.93 -23.52 12.23
CA ASP A 140 14.03 -22.80 11.33
C ASP A 140 13.50 -21.52 11.95
N TRP A 141 12.99 -20.62 11.10
CA TRP A 141 12.24 -19.46 11.53
C TRP A 141 10.92 -19.89 12.17
N GLN A 142 10.54 -19.23 13.25
CA GLN A 142 9.31 -19.50 13.99
C GLN A 142 8.48 -18.23 14.08
N GLU A 143 7.23 -18.28 13.60
CA GLU A 143 6.29 -17.17 13.77
C GLU A 143 5.99 -16.98 15.27
N THR A 144 6.22 -15.75 15.75
CA THR A 144 5.91 -15.36 17.14
C THR A 144 4.56 -14.64 17.23
N GLY A 145 4.01 -14.23 16.10
CA GLY A 145 2.72 -13.59 15.98
C GLY A 145 2.69 -12.51 14.92
N ARG A 146 1.50 -11.91 14.77
CA ARG A 146 1.22 -10.84 13.82
C ARG A 146 0.85 -9.59 14.59
N ARG A 147 1.55 -8.48 14.37
CA ARG A 147 1.34 -7.24 15.12
C ARG A 147 1.81 -6.01 14.37
N CYS A 148 1.34 -4.85 14.82
CA CYS A 148 1.85 -3.56 14.38
C CYS A 148 3.24 -3.35 14.97
N VAL A 149 4.20 -2.96 14.13
CA VAL A 149 5.60 -2.68 14.53
C VAL A 149 5.96 -1.30 14.03
N ASP A 150 6.51 -0.48 14.93
CA ASP A 150 7.07 0.82 14.58
C ASP A 150 8.43 0.62 13.89
N VAL A 151 8.52 1.01 12.65
CA VAL A 151 9.71 0.87 11.81
C VAL A 151 10.25 2.22 11.34
N THR A 152 9.83 3.30 11.97
CA THR A 152 10.23 4.67 11.62
C THR A 152 11.74 4.84 11.55
N ALA A 153 12.46 4.24 12.49
CA ALA A 153 13.93 4.34 12.55
C ALA A 153 14.67 3.72 11.36
N LEU A 154 13.98 2.91 10.57
CA LEU A 154 14.55 2.22 9.40
C LEU A 154 14.24 2.91 8.10
N ASP A 155 13.34 3.90 8.12
CA ASP A 155 12.81 4.56 6.93
C ASP A 155 12.50 3.53 5.80
N PRO A 156 11.66 2.53 6.05
CA PRO A 156 11.37 1.50 5.07
C PRO A 156 10.62 2.11 3.89
N PRO A 157 10.77 1.55 2.68
CA PRO A 157 9.95 1.97 1.55
C PRO A 157 8.45 1.84 1.89
N PRO A 158 7.59 2.67 1.26
CA PRO A 158 6.17 2.63 1.49
C PRO A 158 5.59 1.22 1.32
N SER A 159 4.80 0.77 2.30
CA SER A 159 4.11 -0.51 2.20
C SER A 159 2.97 -0.45 1.18
N PRO A 160 2.52 -1.59 0.61
CA PRO A 160 1.36 -1.62 -0.26
C PRO A 160 0.10 -0.97 0.35
N ASP A 161 -0.13 -1.16 1.66
CA ASP A 161 -1.23 -0.51 2.39
C ASP A 161 -1.10 1.00 2.46
N GLU A 162 0.11 1.49 2.68
CA GLU A 162 0.38 2.92 2.68
C GLU A 162 0.10 3.50 1.30
N VAL A 163 0.56 2.85 0.24
CA VAL A 163 0.28 3.25 -1.15
C VAL A 163 -1.22 3.19 -1.45
N PHE A 164 -1.95 2.18 -0.94
CA PHE A 164 -3.39 2.08 -1.12
C PHE A 164 -4.14 3.28 -0.50
N ARG A 165 -3.75 3.74 0.68
CA ARG A 165 -4.33 4.94 1.30
C ARG A 165 -4.15 6.18 0.43
N TYR A 166 -2.97 6.36 -0.18
CA TYR A 166 -2.75 7.44 -1.14
C TYR A 166 -3.59 7.24 -2.41
N PHE A 167 -3.64 6.02 -2.95
CA PHE A 167 -4.43 5.70 -4.14
C PHE A 167 -5.90 6.09 -3.98
N GLN A 168 -6.50 5.87 -2.81
CA GLN A 168 -7.88 6.26 -2.53
C GLN A 168 -8.13 7.77 -2.56
N THR A 169 -7.09 8.59 -2.40
CA THR A 169 -7.18 10.06 -2.39
C THR A 169 -6.78 10.70 -3.71
N LEU A 170 -6.32 9.92 -4.68
CA LEU A 170 -5.91 10.45 -5.98
C LEU A 170 -7.09 11.02 -6.76
N PRO A 171 -6.87 12.10 -7.54
CA PRO A 171 -7.90 12.68 -8.39
C PRO A 171 -8.12 11.82 -9.65
N LEU A 172 -8.72 10.65 -9.45
CA LEU A 172 -9.05 9.74 -10.55
C LEU A 172 -10.12 10.34 -11.47
N PRO A 173 -10.06 10.06 -12.78
CA PRO A 173 -11.03 10.56 -13.74
C PRO A 173 -12.47 10.14 -13.39
N GLN A 174 -13.38 11.10 -13.40
CA GLN A 174 -14.82 10.85 -13.38
C GLN A 174 -15.28 10.65 -14.82
N LEU A 175 -15.36 9.41 -15.27
CA LEU A 175 -15.65 9.08 -16.65
C LEU A 175 -17.08 9.50 -17.02
N PRO A 176 -17.28 10.34 -18.05
CA PRO A 176 -18.62 10.84 -18.39
C PRO A 176 -19.50 9.73 -18.93
N THR A 177 -20.77 9.76 -18.53
CA THR A 177 -21.81 8.93 -19.13
C THR A 177 -22.21 9.51 -20.50
N ARG A 178 -21.97 8.75 -21.57
CA ARG A 178 -22.42 9.09 -22.92
C ARG A 178 -23.55 8.17 -23.34
N GLN A 179 -24.51 8.71 -24.11
CA GLN A 179 -25.60 7.91 -24.63
C GLN A 179 -25.84 8.20 -26.11
N GLN A 180 -26.34 7.21 -26.83
CA GLN A 180 -26.84 7.32 -28.19
C GLN A 180 -28.25 6.70 -28.32
N PRO A 181 -29.16 7.35 -29.08
CA PRO A 181 -28.99 8.60 -29.82
C PRO A 181 -28.76 9.79 -28.85
N PRO A 182 -28.04 10.84 -29.27
CA PRO A 182 -27.91 12.05 -28.46
C PRO A 182 -29.26 12.75 -28.29
N GLY A 183 -29.55 13.23 -27.08
CA GLY A 183 -30.84 13.81 -26.76
C GLY A 183 -31.88 12.74 -26.43
N ASN A 184 -32.98 12.66 -27.19
CA ASN A 184 -34.10 11.77 -26.85
C ASN A 184 -33.99 10.41 -27.54
N GLY A 185 -34.34 9.35 -26.79
CA GLY A 185 -34.53 8.00 -27.27
C GLY A 185 -35.92 7.78 -27.82
N LEU A 186 -36.17 6.63 -28.44
CA LEU A 186 -37.49 6.18 -28.93
C LEU A 186 -37.77 4.78 -28.37
N VAL A 187 -38.99 4.57 -27.92
CA VAL A 187 -39.46 3.23 -27.52
C VAL A 187 -39.29 2.24 -28.68
N GLY A 188 -38.68 1.09 -28.38
CA GLY A 188 -38.37 0.05 -29.37
C GLY A 188 -37.01 0.21 -30.07
N LEU A 189 -36.24 1.25 -29.71
CA LEU A 189 -34.83 1.38 -30.08
C LEU A 189 -33.99 1.40 -28.82
N PRO A 190 -32.96 0.55 -28.71
CA PRO A 190 -32.10 0.55 -27.55
C PRO A 190 -31.32 1.85 -27.42
N VAL A 191 -31.12 2.30 -26.19
CA VAL A 191 -30.18 3.36 -25.86
C VAL A 191 -28.81 2.72 -25.60
N ILE A 192 -27.79 3.21 -26.30
CA ILE A 192 -26.42 2.74 -26.23
C ILE A 192 -25.69 3.59 -25.21
N PHE A 193 -24.92 2.94 -24.32
CA PHE A 193 -24.07 3.62 -23.34
C PHE A 193 -22.58 3.39 -23.62
N PHE A 194 -21.78 4.42 -23.41
CA PHE A 194 -20.33 4.37 -23.52
C PHE A 194 -19.69 5.53 -22.75
N THR A 195 -18.38 5.46 -22.55
CA THR A 195 -17.57 6.57 -22.07
C THR A 195 -16.40 6.85 -23.01
N ASP A 196 -16.00 8.12 -23.12
CA ASP A 196 -14.88 8.58 -23.94
C ASP A 196 -13.71 9.14 -23.10
N GLY A 197 -13.75 8.93 -21.79
CA GLY A 197 -12.71 9.35 -20.86
C GLY A 197 -11.51 8.39 -20.83
N PRO A 198 -10.39 8.83 -20.23
CA PRO A 198 -9.19 8.00 -20.09
C PRO A 198 -9.40 6.87 -19.07
N THR A 199 -9.22 5.63 -19.52
CA THR A 199 -9.35 4.43 -18.66
C THR A 199 -8.05 4.05 -17.95
N THR A 200 -6.97 4.79 -18.18
CA THR A 200 -5.69 4.63 -17.50
C THR A 200 -5.12 6.00 -17.14
N GLN A 201 -4.59 6.13 -15.93
CA GLN A 201 -3.97 7.36 -15.42
C GLN A 201 -2.75 7.03 -14.58
N THR A 202 -1.65 7.76 -14.78
CA THR A 202 -0.43 7.60 -13.99
C THR A 202 -0.23 8.82 -13.09
N PHE A 203 0.21 8.56 -11.85
CA PHE A 203 0.53 9.57 -10.84
C PHE A 203 1.91 9.29 -10.28
N THR A 204 2.69 10.34 -10.06
CA THR A 204 3.96 10.28 -9.34
C THR A 204 3.82 11.03 -8.04
N LEU A 205 4.10 10.37 -6.92
CA LEU A 205 4.01 10.90 -5.57
C LEU A 205 5.37 10.84 -4.88
N ASP A 206 5.60 11.78 -3.99
CA ASP A 206 6.65 11.66 -2.97
C ASP A 206 6.01 11.15 -1.68
N ILE A 207 6.42 9.98 -1.24
CA ILE A 207 5.98 9.40 0.03
C ILE A 207 7.22 9.21 0.90
N ARG A 208 7.42 10.09 1.85
CA ARG A 208 8.55 10.07 2.79
C ARG A 208 9.92 10.04 2.10
N GLY A 209 10.09 10.77 0.98
CA GLY A 209 11.32 10.83 0.20
C GLY A 209 11.46 9.74 -0.86
N PHE A 210 10.54 8.78 -0.93
CA PHE A 210 10.48 7.77 -1.99
C PHE A 210 9.61 8.26 -3.13
N THR A 211 10.09 8.10 -4.36
CA THR A 211 9.30 8.37 -5.56
C THR A 211 8.42 7.16 -5.85
N VAL A 212 7.10 7.35 -5.75
CA VAL A 212 6.11 6.27 -5.98
C VAL A 212 5.31 6.60 -7.23
N ASP A 213 5.48 5.78 -8.27
CA ASP A 213 4.69 5.86 -9.49
C ASP A 213 3.52 4.90 -9.40
N ILE A 214 2.28 5.44 -9.49
CA ILE A 214 1.04 4.68 -9.42
C ILE A 214 0.35 4.75 -10.77
N THR A 215 0.07 3.59 -11.37
CA THR A 215 -0.73 3.49 -12.60
C THR A 215 -2.10 2.90 -12.26
N ALA A 216 -3.11 3.77 -12.29
CA ALA A 216 -4.52 3.42 -12.10
C ALA A 216 -5.14 2.97 -13.42
N THR A 217 -5.94 1.90 -13.38
CA THR A 217 -6.66 1.35 -14.53
C THR A 217 -8.12 1.10 -14.16
N ALA A 218 -9.05 1.59 -14.99
CA ALA A 218 -10.47 1.29 -14.87
C ALA A 218 -10.70 -0.18 -15.26
N THR A 219 -11.28 -0.96 -14.36
CA THR A 219 -11.47 -2.40 -14.56
C THR A 219 -12.93 -2.83 -14.62
N THR A 220 -13.83 -2.05 -14.01
CA THR A 220 -15.25 -2.36 -14.00
C THR A 220 -16.07 -1.08 -14.17
N PHE A 221 -17.09 -1.16 -14.99
CA PHE A 221 -18.01 -0.07 -15.34
C PHE A 221 -19.42 -0.51 -14.96
N THR A 222 -20.03 0.20 -14.01
CA THR A 222 -21.41 -0.04 -13.59
C THR A 222 -22.29 1.11 -14.09
N TRP A 223 -23.14 0.81 -15.05
CA TRP A 223 -24.06 1.75 -15.68
C TRP A 223 -25.40 1.70 -14.95
N HIS A 224 -25.73 2.77 -14.27
CA HIS A 224 -27.03 2.98 -13.65
C HIS A 224 -27.97 3.59 -14.70
N THR A 225 -28.91 2.79 -15.21
CA THR A 225 -29.73 3.21 -16.35
C THR A 225 -30.83 4.22 -16.00
N GLY A 226 -31.11 4.41 -14.69
CA GLY A 226 -32.10 5.36 -14.21
C GLY A 226 -33.54 4.82 -14.13
N ASP A 227 -33.78 3.58 -14.54
CA ASP A 227 -35.06 2.87 -14.38
C ASP A 227 -35.00 1.79 -13.29
N GLY A 228 -33.90 1.72 -12.54
CA GLY A 228 -33.61 0.73 -11.51
C GLY A 228 -32.82 -0.49 -11.98
N THR A 229 -32.36 -0.48 -13.23
CA THR A 229 -31.48 -1.52 -13.79
C THR A 229 -30.03 -1.05 -13.74
N ASP A 230 -29.13 -1.95 -13.30
CA ASP A 230 -27.68 -1.75 -13.34
C ASP A 230 -27.04 -2.75 -14.31
N LEU A 231 -26.18 -2.24 -15.21
CA LEU A 231 -25.40 -3.06 -16.13
C LEU A 231 -23.92 -2.98 -15.74
N THR A 232 -23.33 -4.12 -15.36
CA THR A 232 -21.92 -4.17 -14.96
C THR A 232 -21.08 -4.85 -16.05
N THR A 233 -20.02 -4.17 -16.50
CA THR A 233 -19.17 -4.61 -17.60
C THR A 233 -17.70 -4.37 -17.27
N THR A 234 -16.79 -5.03 -17.99
CA THR A 234 -15.35 -4.74 -17.99
C THR A 234 -14.93 -3.88 -19.22
N ASP A 235 -15.88 -3.55 -20.04
CA ASP A 235 -15.75 -2.79 -21.28
C ASP A 235 -16.33 -1.38 -21.06
N PRO A 236 -15.63 -0.30 -21.45
CA PRO A 236 -16.10 1.07 -21.35
C PRO A 236 -17.24 1.42 -22.32
N GLY A 237 -17.66 0.47 -23.15
CA GLY A 237 -18.62 0.69 -24.23
C GLY A 237 -18.01 1.42 -25.44
N ALA A 238 -18.76 1.42 -26.53
CA ALA A 238 -18.40 2.12 -27.75
C ALA A 238 -19.66 2.74 -28.40
N PRO A 239 -19.51 3.82 -29.20
CA PRO A 239 -20.60 4.35 -29.97
C PRO A 239 -20.99 3.38 -31.09
N TYR A 240 -22.22 3.58 -31.65
CA TYR A 240 -22.65 2.87 -32.85
C TYR A 240 -21.65 3.10 -34.02
N PRO A 241 -21.31 2.07 -34.83
CA PRO A 241 -21.91 0.73 -34.87
C PRO A 241 -21.28 -0.29 -33.92
N ASP A 242 -20.18 0.01 -33.28
CA ASP A 242 -19.36 -0.94 -32.50
C ASP A 242 -19.77 -1.02 -31.02
N HIS A 243 -21.03 -0.65 -30.72
CA HIS A 243 -21.53 -0.64 -29.37
C HIS A 243 -21.63 -2.04 -28.75
N THR A 244 -21.31 -2.12 -27.48
CA THR A 244 -21.36 -3.35 -26.69
C THR A 244 -22.38 -3.29 -25.56
N ILE A 245 -22.80 -2.06 -25.19
CA ILE A 245 -23.67 -1.81 -24.04
C ILE A 245 -24.91 -1.07 -24.52
N SER A 246 -26.07 -1.67 -24.28
CA SER A 246 -27.37 -1.07 -24.65
C SER A 246 -28.44 -1.48 -23.65
N HIS A 247 -29.49 -0.63 -23.57
CA HIS A 247 -30.63 -0.87 -22.70
C HIS A 247 -31.93 -0.37 -23.37
N ASP A 248 -33.00 -1.16 -23.24
CA ASP A 248 -34.32 -0.84 -23.75
C ASP A 248 -35.16 -0.13 -22.69
N TYR A 249 -35.82 0.97 -23.09
CA TYR A 249 -36.63 1.78 -22.21
C TYR A 249 -38.09 1.82 -22.60
N ALA A 250 -38.97 1.95 -21.62
CA ALA A 250 -40.32 2.44 -21.82
C ALA A 250 -40.30 3.96 -22.05
N SER A 251 -41.45 4.55 -22.45
CA SER A 251 -41.54 6.01 -22.53
C SER A 251 -41.45 6.67 -21.17
N GLY A 252 -40.61 7.69 -21.03
CA GLY A 252 -40.35 8.35 -19.75
C GLY A 252 -39.12 9.24 -19.81
N SER A 253 -38.80 9.86 -18.67
CA SER A 253 -37.57 10.64 -18.48
C SER A 253 -36.63 9.87 -17.53
N TYR A 254 -35.39 9.74 -17.92
CA TYR A 254 -34.38 8.93 -17.20
C TYR A 254 -33.11 9.73 -16.99
N THR A 255 -32.43 9.42 -15.89
CA THR A 255 -31.09 9.93 -15.60
C THR A 255 -30.16 8.75 -15.40
N ALA A 256 -29.26 8.54 -16.34
CA ALA A 256 -28.26 7.49 -16.30
C ALA A 256 -26.92 8.04 -15.80
N SER A 257 -26.18 7.21 -15.06
CA SER A 257 -24.84 7.54 -14.55
C SER A 257 -23.91 6.34 -14.64
N LEU A 258 -22.61 6.60 -14.55
CA LEU A 258 -21.55 5.60 -14.58
C LEU A 258 -20.75 5.62 -13.30
N THR A 259 -20.69 4.49 -12.59
CA THR A 259 -19.71 4.23 -11.55
C THR A 259 -18.56 3.41 -12.13
N THR A 260 -17.34 3.92 -11.99
CA THR A 260 -16.13 3.24 -12.49
C THR A 260 -15.32 2.72 -11.30
N THR A 261 -14.96 1.44 -11.33
CA THR A 261 -14.03 0.83 -10.35
C THR A 261 -12.62 0.85 -10.91
N TRP A 262 -11.69 1.37 -10.10
CA TRP A 262 -10.29 1.50 -10.43
C TRP A 262 -9.46 0.55 -9.58
N THR A 263 -8.52 -0.14 -10.22
CA THR A 263 -7.40 -0.85 -9.58
C THR A 263 -6.11 -0.16 -9.97
N ALA A 264 -5.01 -0.45 -9.26
CA ALA A 264 -3.73 0.16 -9.59
C ALA A 264 -2.56 -0.80 -9.40
N THR A 265 -1.46 -0.46 -10.06
CA THR A 265 -0.13 -0.98 -9.78
C THR A 265 0.78 0.18 -9.40
N PHE A 266 1.83 -0.09 -8.64
CA PHE A 266 2.81 0.91 -8.25
C PHE A 266 4.23 0.39 -8.37
N SER A 267 5.19 1.32 -8.50
CA SER A 267 6.62 1.06 -8.33
C SER A 267 7.24 2.14 -7.44
N ILE A 268 8.29 1.78 -6.72
CA ILE A 268 9.04 2.68 -5.84
C ILE A 268 10.43 2.88 -6.45
N ASP A 269 10.84 4.15 -6.63
CA ASP A 269 12.14 4.54 -7.19
C ASP A 269 12.49 3.82 -8.49
N GLY A 270 11.50 3.55 -9.35
CA GLY A 270 11.67 2.82 -10.60
C GLY A 270 11.94 1.32 -10.44
N GLY A 271 11.67 0.76 -9.26
CA GLY A 271 11.80 -0.67 -8.98
C GLY A 271 10.70 -1.53 -9.61
N LEU A 272 10.50 -2.73 -9.06
CA LEU A 272 9.49 -3.66 -9.56
C LEU A 272 8.08 -3.13 -9.39
N THR A 273 7.24 -3.38 -10.40
CA THR A 273 5.82 -3.04 -10.34
C THR A 273 5.06 -4.07 -9.52
N THR A 274 4.29 -3.58 -8.54
CA THR A 274 3.52 -4.39 -7.59
C THR A 274 2.06 -3.94 -7.65
N PRO A 275 1.06 -4.84 -7.53
CA PRO A 275 -0.34 -4.43 -7.44
C PRO A 275 -0.62 -3.69 -6.13
N VAL A 276 -1.42 -2.62 -6.22
CA VAL A 276 -2.00 -1.95 -5.06
C VAL A 276 -3.13 -2.83 -4.51
N PRO A 277 -3.16 -3.14 -3.21
CA PRO A 277 -4.24 -3.93 -2.64
C PRO A 277 -5.57 -3.15 -2.65
N GLY A 278 -6.64 -3.80 -3.14
CA GLY A 278 -7.96 -3.20 -3.17
C GLY A 278 -8.26 -2.35 -4.40
N SER A 279 -9.37 -1.64 -4.34
CA SER A 279 -9.88 -0.80 -5.41
C SER A 279 -10.54 0.46 -4.85
N THR A 280 -10.76 1.45 -5.71
CA THR A 280 -11.55 2.65 -5.40
C THR A 280 -12.53 2.92 -6.53
N THR A 281 -13.53 3.77 -6.31
CA THR A 281 -14.56 4.07 -7.29
C THR A 281 -14.66 5.56 -7.56
N THR A 282 -15.05 5.92 -8.77
CA THR A 282 -15.46 7.28 -9.15
C THR A 282 -16.84 7.26 -9.78
N GLU A 283 -17.61 8.31 -9.53
CA GLU A 283 -18.90 8.53 -10.19
C GLU A 283 -18.75 9.59 -11.26
N GLY A 284 -19.13 9.25 -12.47
CA GLY A 284 -19.14 10.16 -13.62
C GLY A 284 -20.34 11.08 -13.62
N PRO A 285 -20.27 12.23 -14.32
CA PRO A 285 -21.41 13.11 -14.49
C PRO A 285 -22.56 12.36 -15.19
N PRO A 286 -23.78 12.45 -14.65
CA PRO A 286 -24.95 11.78 -15.22
C PRO A 286 -25.41 12.46 -16.52
N VAL A 287 -26.19 11.71 -17.30
CA VAL A 287 -26.91 12.21 -18.49
C VAL A 287 -28.40 12.03 -18.29
N THR A 288 -29.19 13.07 -18.59
CA THR A 288 -30.65 13.00 -18.55
C THR A 288 -31.20 13.05 -19.97
N PHE A 289 -32.16 12.18 -20.29
CA PHE A 289 -32.78 12.07 -21.60
C PHE A 289 -34.23 11.59 -21.46
N ASP A 290 -35.06 11.93 -22.48
CA ASP A 290 -36.41 11.43 -22.58
C ASP A 290 -36.49 10.30 -23.61
N VAL A 291 -37.32 9.29 -23.34
CA VAL A 291 -37.66 8.24 -24.29
C VAL A 291 -39.09 8.46 -24.77
N LEU A 292 -39.21 8.79 -26.02
CA LEU A 292 -40.48 9.19 -26.66
C LEU A 292 -41.16 7.98 -27.29
N GLN A 293 -42.48 7.96 -27.27
CA GLN A 293 -43.27 6.98 -27.98
C GLN A 293 -43.73 7.55 -29.35
N ALA A 294 -43.28 6.94 -30.44
CA ALA A 294 -43.80 7.24 -31.75
C ALA A 294 -45.26 6.76 -31.89
N ARG A 295 -46.17 7.65 -32.28
CA ARG A 295 -47.53 7.28 -32.57
C ARG A 295 -47.77 7.52 -34.08
N PRO A 296 -48.22 6.51 -34.85
CA PRO A 296 -48.59 6.73 -36.22
C PRO A 296 -49.83 7.61 -36.31
N VAL A 297 -49.78 8.65 -37.09
CA VAL A 297 -50.94 9.48 -37.42
C VAL A 297 -51.33 9.16 -38.87
N LEU A 298 -52.57 8.72 -39.05
CA LEU A 298 -53.12 8.50 -40.38
C LEU A 298 -53.48 9.87 -40.96
N THR A 299 -52.73 10.28 -41.94
CA THR A 299 -53.06 11.51 -42.69
C THR A 299 -53.85 11.15 -43.96
N ASN A 300 -54.95 11.83 -44.17
CA ASN A 300 -55.71 11.70 -45.45
C ASN A 300 -54.89 12.41 -46.55
N PRO A 301 -54.39 11.70 -47.57
CA PRO A 301 -53.62 12.34 -48.65
C PRO A 301 -54.39 13.27 -49.57
N PHE A 302 -55.72 13.44 -49.31
CA PHE A 302 -56.61 14.25 -50.12
C PHE A 302 -57.18 15.49 -49.41
N ASP A 303 -56.67 15.88 -48.23
CA ASP A 303 -57.00 17.14 -47.55
C ASP A 303 -55.99 18.23 -47.88
#